data_9e628090bac4748e4601dcf5c61d0e7b
#
_entry.id   9e628090bac4748e4601dcf5c61d0e7b
#
_cell.length_a   1.000
_cell.length_b   1.000
_cell.length_c   1.000
_cell.angle_alpha   90.00
_cell.angle_beta   90.00
_cell.angle_gamma   90.00
#
_symmetry.space_group_name_H-M   'P 1'
#
loop_
_entity.id
_entity.type
_entity.pdbx_description
1 polymer ?
#
loop_
_entity_poly.entity_id
_entity_poly.type
_entity_poly.pdbx_seq_one_letter_code
_entity_poly.pdbx_strand_id
1 'polypeptide(L)'
;MPSRQLFEDNLAGPGLSVDLRRAFLEADTADALLAQLLADVPWRQDEIFMFGTRSPVPRLSAWFGAPGLTYSYSGIDLEPDPLLPALEDLRELVASVCAPGVSFNSVLANWYRTGADSVAWHADDEPELGREPTIASVSLGAARRFQLRRKDDPTVKVETTLHHGDLLIMSGPTQSLWHHRVPKTATSVGERVNLTFRWVHPARPSLSS
;
A
#
# COMPACT_ATOMS: atom_id res chain seq x y z
N MET A 1 35.84 2.39 2.68
CA MET A 1 34.59 3.02 2.23
C MET A 1 34.03 2.14 1.13
N PRO A 2 33.06 1.24 1.38
CA PRO A 2 32.44 0.51 0.28
C PRO A 2 31.53 1.47 -0.49
N SER A 3 31.72 1.51 -1.80
CA SER A 3 30.92 2.27 -2.74
C SER A 3 29.46 1.84 -2.61
N ARG A 4 28.59 2.75 -2.18
CA ARG A 4 27.14 2.60 -2.23
C ARG A 4 26.77 2.56 -3.72
N GLN A 5 26.59 1.36 -4.25
CA GLN A 5 26.10 1.15 -5.62
C GLN A 5 24.63 1.57 -5.60
N LEU A 6 24.37 2.79 -6.04
CA LEU A 6 23.04 3.29 -6.33
C LEU A 6 22.53 2.48 -7.53
N PHE A 7 21.79 1.40 -7.27
CA PHE A 7 20.91 0.85 -8.28
C PHE A 7 19.83 1.90 -8.51
N GLU A 8 19.91 2.64 -9.60
CA GLU A 8 18.78 3.43 -10.08
C GLU A 8 17.70 2.44 -10.46
N ASP A 9 16.68 2.30 -9.59
CA ASP A 9 15.46 1.59 -9.92
C ASP A 9 14.79 2.37 -11.05
N ASN A 10 14.97 1.93 -12.27
CA ASN A 10 14.34 2.57 -13.42
C ASN A 10 12.84 2.20 -13.45
N LEU A 11 12.05 2.80 -12.55
CA LEU A 11 10.60 2.69 -12.51
C LEU A 11 9.98 3.66 -13.53
N ALA A 12 10.37 3.54 -14.80
CA ALA A 12 9.91 4.40 -15.88
C ALA A 12 9.00 3.64 -16.84
N GLY A 13 7.91 4.30 -17.26
CA GLY A 13 6.99 3.80 -18.25
C GLY A 13 5.98 4.86 -18.69
N PRO A 14 5.31 4.68 -19.83
CA PRO A 14 4.33 5.66 -20.30
C PRO A 14 3.19 5.86 -19.30
N GLY A 15 3.02 7.08 -18.77
CA GLY A 15 2.02 7.42 -17.78
C GLY A 15 2.26 6.79 -16.41
N LEU A 16 3.46 6.30 -16.13
CA LEU A 16 3.87 5.84 -14.81
C LEU A 16 4.52 7.02 -14.05
N SER A 17 3.93 7.39 -12.94
CA SER A 17 4.45 8.42 -12.03
C SER A 17 4.73 7.80 -10.67
N VAL A 18 5.97 7.40 -10.45
CA VAL A 18 6.44 6.70 -9.25
C VAL A 18 7.67 7.40 -8.70
N ASP A 19 7.65 7.70 -7.41
CA ASP A 19 8.80 8.20 -6.64
C ASP A 19 9.15 7.15 -5.56
N LEU A 20 10.35 6.59 -5.64
CA LEU A 20 10.83 5.59 -4.68
C LEU A 20 11.97 6.17 -3.84
N ARG A 21 11.71 6.33 -2.55
CA ARG A 21 12.67 6.85 -1.58
C ARG A 21 13.19 5.71 -0.72
N ARG A 22 14.45 5.36 -0.96
CA ARG A 22 15.14 4.32 -0.23
C ARG A 22 15.48 4.76 1.19
N ALA A 23 15.28 3.86 2.17
CA ALA A 23 15.56 4.12 3.58
C ALA A 23 14.95 5.46 4.04
N PHE A 24 13.70 5.71 3.65
CA PHE A 24 12.93 6.89 4.07
C PHE A 24 12.80 6.95 5.59
N LEU A 25 12.57 5.80 6.22
CA LEU A 25 12.71 5.64 7.66
C LEU A 25 14.09 5.06 7.98
N GLU A 26 14.76 5.64 8.95
CA GLU A 26 15.98 5.08 9.53
C GLU A 26 15.69 3.69 10.13
N ALA A 27 16.68 2.78 10.09
CA ALA A 27 16.50 1.38 10.44
C ALA A 27 15.89 1.19 11.83
N ASP A 28 16.45 1.87 12.86
CA ASP A 28 15.97 1.73 14.24
C ASP A 28 14.51 2.19 14.40
N THR A 29 14.13 3.26 13.70
CA THR A 29 12.75 3.78 13.69
C THR A 29 11.81 2.78 13.00
N ALA A 30 12.23 2.23 11.87
CA ALA A 30 11.46 1.28 11.12
C ALA A 30 11.31 -0.06 11.86
N ASP A 31 12.36 -0.54 12.57
CA ASP A 31 12.32 -1.73 13.42
C ASP A 31 11.35 -1.55 14.60
N ALA A 32 11.44 -0.41 15.30
CA ALA A 32 10.54 -0.11 16.42
C ALA A 32 9.07 -0.06 15.96
N LEU A 33 8.82 0.61 14.82
CA LEU A 33 7.48 0.70 14.25
C LEU A 33 6.95 -0.67 13.83
N LEU A 34 7.78 -1.50 13.18
CA LEU A 34 7.39 -2.86 12.79
C LEU A 34 6.99 -3.69 14.00
N ALA A 35 7.82 -3.68 15.07
CA ALA A 35 7.54 -4.43 16.29
C ALA A 35 6.24 -3.96 16.95
N GLN A 36 6.02 -2.66 17.03
CA GLN A 36 4.79 -2.08 17.57
C GLN A 36 3.56 -2.50 16.74
N LEU A 37 3.61 -2.38 15.42
CA LEU A 37 2.48 -2.75 14.55
C LEU A 37 2.13 -4.23 14.65
N LEU A 38 3.13 -5.11 14.71
CA LEU A 38 2.89 -6.54 14.86
C LEU A 38 2.19 -6.87 16.18
N ALA A 39 2.47 -6.11 17.26
CA ALA A 39 1.88 -6.32 18.58
C ALA A 39 0.50 -5.67 18.75
N ASP A 40 0.31 -4.46 18.26
CA ASP A 40 -0.81 -3.60 18.64
C ASP A 40 -1.97 -3.58 17.60
N VAL A 41 -1.68 -3.93 16.33
CA VAL A 41 -2.70 -3.88 15.27
C VAL A 41 -3.66 -5.06 15.38
N PRO A 42 -4.99 -4.83 15.32
CA PRO A 42 -5.99 -5.89 15.34
C PRO A 42 -6.09 -6.60 13.98
N TRP A 43 -5.05 -7.35 13.63
CA TRP A 43 -4.94 -8.04 12.36
C TRP A 43 -6.10 -8.99 12.09
N ARG A 44 -6.70 -8.89 10.91
CA ARG A 44 -7.80 -9.75 10.44
C ARG A 44 -7.41 -10.44 9.15
N GLN A 45 -7.93 -11.64 8.96
CA GLN A 45 -7.82 -12.33 7.66
C GLN A 45 -9.15 -12.18 6.94
N ASP A 46 -9.18 -11.31 5.93
CA ASP A 46 -10.38 -11.11 5.12
C ASP A 46 -10.60 -12.31 4.19
N GLU A 47 -11.85 -12.49 3.76
CA GLU A 47 -12.24 -13.46 2.75
C GLU A 47 -12.73 -12.75 1.50
N ILE A 48 -12.38 -13.27 0.35
CA ILE A 48 -12.94 -12.85 -0.94
C ILE A 48 -13.82 -13.96 -1.51
N PHE A 49 -14.92 -13.56 -2.13
CA PHE A 49 -15.77 -14.49 -2.84
C PHE A 49 -15.37 -14.51 -4.32
N MET A 50 -14.77 -15.61 -4.77
CA MET A 50 -14.34 -15.80 -6.16
C MET A 50 -14.80 -17.17 -6.68
N PHE A 51 -15.33 -17.18 -7.89
CA PHE A 51 -15.78 -18.42 -8.58
C PHE A 51 -16.71 -19.30 -7.72
N GLY A 52 -17.63 -18.66 -6.97
CA GLY A 52 -18.59 -19.38 -6.13
C GLY A 52 -18.04 -19.90 -4.79
N THR A 53 -16.79 -19.57 -4.45
CA THR A 53 -16.14 -20.05 -3.22
C THR A 53 -15.58 -18.89 -2.43
N ARG A 54 -15.72 -18.93 -1.09
CA ARG A 54 -14.99 -18.03 -0.18
C ARG A 54 -13.58 -18.54 -0.01
N SER A 55 -12.63 -17.64 -0.19
CA SER A 55 -11.20 -17.96 -0.02
C SER A 55 -10.53 -16.89 0.85
N PRO A 56 -9.72 -17.28 1.83
CA PRO A 56 -9.00 -16.31 2.64
C PRO A 56 -7.99 -15.55 1.78
N VAL A 57 -7.94 -14.24 1.99
CA VAL A 57 -6.94 -13.38 1.37
C VAL A 57 -5.56 -13.79 1.90
N PRO A 58 -4.55 -14.00 1.02
CA PRO A 58 -3.23 -14.48 1.45
C PRO A 58 -2.40 -13.34 2.07
N ARG A 59 -2.86 -12.78 3.14
CA ARG A 59 -2.25 -11.81 4.06
C ARG A 59 -3.23 -11.49 5.17
N LEU A 60 -2.77 -10.84 6.23
CA LEU A 60 -3.63 -10.18 7.20
C LEU A 60 -3.72 -8.70 6.88
N SER A 61 -4.82 -8.06 7.27
CA SER A 61 -5.05 -6.63 7.04
C SER A 61 -5.70 -5.97 8.25
N ALA A 62 -5.53 -4.64 8.32
CA ALA A 62 -6.28 -3.75 9.18
C ALA A 62 -6.43 -2.40 8.47
N TRP A 63 -7.58 -1.76 8.60
CA TRP A 63 -7.82 -0.48 7.98
C TRP A 63 -8.10 0.58 9.04
N PHE A 64 -7.33 1.66 8.97
CA PHE A 64 -7.42 2.80 9.88
C PHE A 64 -7.82 4.05 9.10
N GLY A 65 -8.56 4.95 9.74
CA GLY A 65 -8.95 6.19 9.07
C GLY A 65 -9.72 7.16 9.94
N ALA A 66 -10.06 8.30 9.35
CA ALA A 66 -10.90 9.29 10.00
C ALA A 66 -12.31 8.73 10.24
N PRO A 67 -13.00 9.15 11.32
CA PRO A 67 -14.38 8.76 11.57
C PRO A 67 -15.32 9.10 10.40
N GLY A 68 -16.25 8.21 10.10
CA GLY A 68 -17.26 8.41 9.05
C GLY A 68 -16.76 8.09 7.62
N LEU A 69 -15.56 7.58 7.48
CA LEU A 69 -15.14 6.98 6.21
C LEU A 69 -15.82 5.62 6.07
N THR A 70 -16.29 5.34 4.88
CA THR A 70 -16.75 4.02 4.46
C THR A 70 -16.01 3.61 3.21
N TYR A 71 -15.58 2.38 3.16
CA TYR A 71 -14.89 1.83 1.99
C TYR A 71 -15.53 0.50 1.62
N SER A 72 -16.06 0.43 0.42
CA SER A 72 -16.68 -0.79 -0.09
C SER A 72 -15.63 -1.66 -0.79
N TYR A 73 -15.25 -2.76 -0.15
CA TYR A 73 -14.38 -3.75 -0.76
C TYR A 73 -15.12 -5.07 -0.95
N SER A 74 -15.21 -5.55 -2.17
CA SER A 74 -15.91 -6.81 -2.52
C SER A 74 -17.37 -6.88 -2.01
N GLY A 75 -18.08 -5.72 -1.94
CA GLY A 75 -19.47 -5.63 -1.49
C GLY A 75 -19.67 -5.66 0.03
N ILE A 76 -18.60 -5.48 0.80
CA ILE A 76 -18.63 -5.32 2.25
C ILE A 76 -18.25 -3.87 2.56
N ASP A 77 -19.14 -3.15 3.24
CA ASP A 77 -18.84 -1.84 3.78
C ASP A 77 -18.04 -2.00 5.07
N LEU A 78 -16.82 -1.48 5.04
CA LEU A 78 -15.91 -1.48 6.17
C LEU A 78 -15.88 -0.08 6.78
N GLU A 79 -15.91 0.00 8.10
CA GLU A 79 -15.56 1.19 8.86
C GLU A 79 -14.11 1.07 9.33
N PRO A 80 -13.31 2.15 9.25
CA PRO A 80 -11.94 2.09 9.71
C PRO A 80 -11.87 2.06 11.24
N ASP A 81 -10.86 1.37 11.75
CA ASP A 81 -10.43 1.56 13.13
C ASP A 81 -9.80 2.98 13.29
N PRO A 82 -9.83 3.62 14.47
CA PRO A 82 -9.15 4.87 14.71
C PRO A 82 -7.63 4.75 14.43
N LEU A 83 -7.02 5.81 13.88
CA LEU A 83 -5.58 5.84 13.66
C LEU A 83 -4.84 5.66 14.99
N LEU A 84 -3.86 4.76 15.01
CA LEU A 84 -2.93 4.64 16.12
C LEU A 84 -1.99 5.87 16.12
N PRO A 85 -1.53 6.36 17.28
CA PRO A 85 -0.64 7.52 17.36
C PRO A 85 0.59 7.41 16.44
N ALA A 86 1.24 6.25 16.39
CA ALA A 86 2.38 6.02 15.50
C ALA A 86 2.03 6.10 14.01
N LEU A 87 0.81 5.74 13.63
CA LEU A 87 0.32 5.89 12.24
C LEU A 87 -0.04 7.34 11.91
N GLU A 88 -0.52 8.11 12.90
CA GLU A 88 -0.80 9.54 12.75
C GLU A 88 0.49 10.32 12.47
N ASP A 89 1.53 10.12 13.30
CA ASP A 89 2.83 10.76 13.11
C ASP A 89 3.46 10.39 11.76
N LEU A 90 3.39 9.11 11.39
CA LEU A 90 3.91 8.66 10.11
C LEU A 90 3.11 9.21 8.93
N ARG A 91 1.79 9.33 9.03
CA ARG A 91 0.91 9.93 8.02
C ARG A 91 1.32 11.37 7.71
N GLU A 92 1.59 12.17 8.75
CA GLU A 92 2.04 13.55 8.59
C GLU A 92 3.43 13.62 7.96
N LEU A 93 4.35 12.77 8.41
CA LEU A 93 5.69 12.69 7.85
C LEU A 93 5.64 12.31 6.35
N VAL A 94 4.85 11.30 5.97
CA VAL A 94 4.67 10.87 4.58
C VAL A 94 4.04 11.99 3.74
N ALA A 95 3.01 12.67 4.25
CA ALA A 95 2.39 13.78 3.55
C ALA A 95 3.36 14.94 3.31
N SER A 96 4.23 15.25 4.28
CA SER A 96 5.20 16.36 4.21
C SER A 96 6.22 16.21 3.07
N VAL A 97 6.44 15.00 2.58
CA VAL A 97 7.39 14.70 1.50
C VAL A 97 6.72 14.46 0.15
N CYS A 98 5.40 14.48 0.09
CA CYS A 98 4.63 14.44 -1.15
C CYS A 98 4.54 15.82 -1.82
N ALA A 99 3.88 15.91 -2.97
CA ALA A 99 3.62 17.17 -3.63
C ALA A 99 2.80 18.11 -2.73
N PRO A 100 2.95 19.44 -2.85
CA PRO A 100 2.16 20.39 -2.07
C PRO A 100 0.65 20.15 -2.20
N GLY A 101 -0.05 20.16 -1.06
CA GLY A 101 -1.49 19.94 -0.99
C GLY A 101 -1.91 18.47 -0.91
N VAL A 102 -0.99 17.53 -0.98
CA VAL A 102 -1.29 16.11 -0.72
C VAL A 102 -1.48 15.88 0.78
N SER A 103 -2.56 15.20 1.12
CA SER A 103 -2.85 14.73 2.48
C SER A 103 -3.44 13.33 2.43
N PHE A 104 -3.47 12.66 3.56
CA PHE A 104 -4.03 11.32 3.70
C PHE A 104 -4.97 11.28 4.90
N ASN A 105 -6.06 10.53 4.80
CA ASN A 105 -7.03 10.35 5.89
C ASN A 105 -7.28 8.89 6.23
N SER A 106 -6.59 7.97 5.55
CA SER A 106 -6.69 6.55 5.82
C SER A 106 -5.37 5.81 5.59
N VAL A 107 -5.21 4.68 6.28
CA VAL A 107 -4.07 3.78 6.18
C VAL A 107 -4.57 2.34 6.13
N LEU A 108 -4.27 1.65 5.04
CA LEU A 108 -4.45 0.20 4.95
C LEU A 108 -3.12 -0.48 5.32
N ALA A 109 -3.13 -1.21 6.43
CA ALA A 109 -2.02 -2.03 6.84
C ALA A 109 -2.20 -3.47 6.31
N ASN A 110 -1.15 -4.03 5.70
CA ASN A 110 -1.11 -5.40 5.22
C ASN A 110 0.10 -6.12 5.81
N TRP A 111 -0.14 -7.23 6.49
CA TRP A 111 0.91 -8.09 7.04
C TRP A 111 1.07 -9.35 6.19
N TYR A 112 2.25 -9.47 5.58
CA TYR A 112 2.72 -10.65 4.86
C TYR A 112 3.60 -11.46 5.80
N ARG A 113 3.09 -12.58 6.31
CA ARG A 113 3.73 -13.42 7.33
C ARG A 113 4.93 -14.19 6.77
N THR A 114 4.84 -14.55 5.49
CA THR A 114 5.87 -15.35 4.80
C THR A 114 5.87 -15.01 3.30
N GLY A 115 6.73 -15.69 2.54
CA GLY A 115 6.75 -15.60 1.07
C GLY A 115 5.49 -16.13 0.38
N ALA A 116 4.66 -16.94 1.07
CA ALA A 116 3.39 -17.41 0.54
C ALA A 116 2.30 -16.34 0.50
N ASP A 117 2.39 -15.34 1.38
CA ASP A 117 1.47 -14.21 1.37
C ASP A 117 1.78 -13.25 0.21
N SER A 118 0.72 -12.66 -0.35
CA SER A 118 0.80 -11.91 -1.60
C SER A 118 -0.40 -10.97 -1.78
N VAL A 119 -0.28 -10.06 -2.72
CA VAL A 119 -1.43 -9.36 -3.30
C VAL A 119 -1.41 -9.55 -4.82
N ALA A 120 -2.57 -9.89 -5.39
CA ALA A 120 -2.74 -10.11 -6.82
C ALA A 120 -2.63 -8.79 -7.61
N TRP A 121 -2.66 -8.86 -8.93
CA TRP A 121 -2.73 -7.69 -9.79
C TRP A 121 -4.01 -6.89 -9.53
N HIS A 122 -3.84 -5.63 -9.14
CA HIS A 122 -4.91 -4.67 -8.87
C HIS A 122 -4.42 -3.25 -9.16
N ALA A 123 -5.30 -2.30 -9.09
CA ALA A 123 -5.02 -0.87 -9.02
C ALA A 123 -5.83 -0.28 -7.87
N ASP A 124 -5.38 0.80 -7.29
CA ASP A 124 -6.11 1.61 -6.31
C ASP A 124 -6.87 2.70 -7.08
N ASP A 125 -7.91 2.29 -7.82
CA ASP A 125 -8.71 3.14 -8.71
C ASP A 125 -10.20 3.15 -8.37
N GLU A 126 -10.53 2.81 -7.13
CA GLU A 126 -11.89 2.88 -6.63
C GLU A 126 -12.42 4.31 -6.64
N PRO A 127 -13.73 4.52 -6.90
CA PRO A 127 -14.33 5.84 -6.99
C PRO A 127 -14.08 6.73 -5.76
N GLU A 128 -14.00 6.13 -4.58
CA GLU A 128 -13.76 6.81 -3.31
C GLU A 128 -12.37 7.43 -3.21
N LEU A 129 -11.42 6.98 -4.02
CA LEU A 129 -10.08 7.56 -4.07
C LEU A 129 -9.99 8.75 -5.02
N GLY A 130 -11.02 8.96 -5.83
CA GLY A 130 -11.08 10.04 -6.79
C GLY A 130 -10.25 9.78 -8.05
N ARG A 131 -10.10 10.83 -8.84
CA ARG A 131 -9.34 10.77 -10.09
C ARG A 131 -7.84 11.00 -9.83
N GLU A 132 -7.00 10.13 -10.37
CA GLU A 132 -5.53 10.23 -10.27
C GLU A 132 -5.03 10.37 -8.81
N PRO A 133 -5.39 9.43 -7.92
CA PRO A 133 -5.06 9.54 -6.52
C PRO A 133 -3.54 9.47 -6.30
N THR A 134 -3.07 10.19 -5.28
CA THR A 134 -1.73 9.96 -4.74
C THR A 134 -1.81 8.86 -3.68
N ILE A 135 -1.07 7.80 -3.89
CA ILE A 135 -0.96 6.64 -2.99
C ILE A 135 0.47 6.57 -2.49
N ALA A 136 0.66 6.58 -1.19
CA ALA A 136 1.98 6.43 -0.57
C ALA A 136 2.05 5.09 0.18
N SER A 137 3.17 4.38 0.04
CA SER A 137 3.33 3.02 0.56
C SER A 137 4.65 2.89 1.29
N VAL A 138 4.61 2.68 2.62
CA VAL A 138 5.79 2.42 3.46
C VAL A 138 5.94 0.92 3.66
N SER A 139 7.16 0.41 3.46
CA SER A 139 7.50 -1.01 3.61
C SER A 139 8.35 -1.24 4.85
N LEU A 140 7.96 -2.18 5.69
CA LEU A 140 8.66 -2.55 6.92
C LEU A 140 8.94 -4.06 6.93
N GLY A 141 10.12 -4.47 7.39
CA GLY A 141 10.52 -5.87 7.50
C GLY A 141 11.12 -6.43 6.20
N ALA A 142 10.77 -7.67 5.85
CA ALA A 142 11.40 -8.41 4.77
C ALA A 142 11.22 -7.74 3.39
N ALA A 143 12.28 -7.73 2.61
CA ALA A 143 12.25 -7.22 1.24
C ALA A 143 11.35 -8.08 0.34
N ARG A 144 10.51 -7.44 -0.46
CA ARG A 144 9.60 -8.11 -1.40
C ARG A 144 9.63 -7.42 -2.77
N ARG A 145 9.57 -8.24 -3.82
CA ARG A 145 9.36 -7.72 -5.17
C ARG A 145 8.03 -6.99 -5.26
N PHE A 146 8.04 -5.85 -5.94
CA PHE A 146 6.87 -5.06 -6.30
C PHE A 146 6.87 -4.92 -7.83
N GLN A 147 5.78 -5.29 -8.46
CA GLN A 147 5.68 -5.34 -9.90
C GLN A 147 4.53 -4.45 -10.36
N LEU A 148 4.78 -3.70 -11.43
CA LEU A 148 3.76 -2.95 -12.15
C LEU A 148 3.67 -3.50 -13.57
N ARG A 149 2.45 -3.49 -14.14
CA ARG A 149 2.21 -3.81 -15.55
C ARG A 149 1.13 -2.91 -16.13
N ARG A 150 1.26 -2.55 -17.38
CA ARG A 150 0.22 -1.78 -18.06
C ARG A 150 -1.08 -2.58 -18.14
N LYS A 151 -2.21 -1.85 -18.07
CA LYS A 151 -3.55 -2.45 -18.19
C LYS A 151 -3.87 -2.79 -19.64
N ASP A 152 -3.48 -1.92 -20.60
CA ASP A 152 -3.71 -2.07 -22.03
C ASP A 152 -2.67 -2.99 -22.72
N ASP A 153 -1.46 -3.12 -22.17
CA ASP A 153 -0.43 -4.03 -22.67
C ASP A 153 0.29 -4.73 -21.50
N PRO A 154 -0.17 -5.90 -21.08
CA PRO A 154 0.43 -6.64 -19.97
C PRO A 154 1.86 -7.14 -20.20
N THR A 155 2.42 -7.00 -21.42
CA THR A 155 3.84 -7.31 -21.69
C THR A 155 4.76 -6.22 -21.18
N VAL A 156 4.28 -4.97 -21.12
CA VAL A 156 5.02 -3.83 -20.56
C VAL A 156 4.96 -3.91 -19.03
N LYS A 157 6.10 -4.21 -18.44
CA LYS A 157 6.27 -4.43 -17.00
C LYS A 157 7.46 -3.67 -16.47
N VAL A 158 7.32 -3.21 -15.23
CA VAL A 158 8.38 -2.61 -14.43
C VAL A 158 8.38 -3.28 -13.07
N GLU A 159 9.53 -3.49 -12.48
CA GLU A 159 9.61 -4.06 -11.13
C GLU A 159 10.73 -3.43 -10.32
N THR A 160 10.56 -3.46 -9.02
CA THR A 160 11.56 -3.13 -8.02
C THR A 160 11.45 -4.07 -6.84
N THR A 161 12.42 -4.04 -5.94
CA THR A 161 12.32 -4.65 -4.63
C THR A 161 12.12 -3.56 -3.60
N LEU A 162 11.04 -3.64 -2.82
CA LEU A 162 10.79 -2.74 -1.69
C LEU A 162 11.46 -3.32 -0.45
N HIS A 163 12.33 -2.52 0.15
CA HIS A 163 13.10 -2.88 1.33
C HIS A 163 12.52 -2.23 2.59
N HIS A 164 13.06 -2.63 3.73
CA HIS A 164 12.74 -2.08 5.03
C HIS A 164 13.00 -0.57 5.08
N GLY A 165 12.01 0.21 5.54
CA GLY A 165 12.07 1.67 5.59
C GLY A 165 11.85 2.40 4.27
N ASP A 166 11.63 1.69 3.13
CA ASP A 166 11.36 2.33 1.85
C ASP A 166 9.97 2.97 1.80
N LEU A 167 9.87 4.12 1.14
CA LEU A 167 8.61 4.79 0.78
C LEU A 167 8.47 4.80 -0.75
N LEU A 168 7.36 4.27 -1.25
CA LEU A 168 6.95 4.33 -2.65
C LEU A 168 5.74 5.26 -2.77
N ILE A 169 5.81 6.28 -3.62
CA ILE A 169 4.70 7.18 -3.93
C ILE A 169 4.28 6.94 -5.38
N MET A 170 3.01 6.64 -5.59
CA MET A 170 2.39 6.53 -6.91
C MET A 170 1.39 7.67 -7.08
N SER A 171 1.43 8.36 -8.21
CA SER A 171 0.57 9.54 -8.45
C SER A 171 0.15 9.65 -9.91
N GLY A 172 -0.57 10.73 -10.26
CA GLY A 172 -1.03 10.99 -11.62
C GLY A 172 -1.81 9.81 -12.21
N PRO A 173 -1.66 9.50 -13.50
CA PRO A 173 -2.44 8.45 -14.16
C PRO A 173 -2.00 7.02 -13.82
N THR A 174 -1.08 6.84 -12.85
CA THR A 174 -0.53 5.51 -12.52
C THR A 174 -1.63 4.49 -12.24
N GLN A 175 -2.61 4.82 -11.37
CA GLN A 175 -3.65 3.87 -10.99
C GLN A 175 -4.64 3.59 -12.14
N SER A 176 -4.87 4.54 -13.03
CA SER A 176 -5.75 4.34 -14.19
C SER A 176 -5.10 3.51 -15.31
N LEU A 177 -3.77 3.56 -15.45
CA LEU A 177 -3.03 2.93 -16.55
C LEU A 177 -2.29 1.66 -16.16
N TRP A 178 -2.01 1.45 -14.88
CA TRP A 178 -1.18 0.36 -14.41
C TRP A 178 -1.86 -0.46 -13.31
N HIS A 179 -1.65 -1.78 -13.37
CA HIS A 179 -1.86 -2.66 -12.22
C HIS A 179 -0.53 -2.85 -11.48
N HIS A 180 -0.62 -3.12 -10.18
CA HIS A 180 0.53 -3.50 -9.37
C HIS A 180 0.25 -4.74 -8.53
N ARG A 181 1.32 -5.39 -8.03
CA ARG A 181 1.22 -6.56 -7.16
C ARG A 181 2.46 -6.77 -6.30
N VAL A 182 2.29 -7.56 -5.24
CA VAL A 182 3.37 -8.23 -4.51
C VAL A 182 3.23 -9.73 -4.77
N PRO A 183 4.07 -10.34 -5.63
CA PRO A 183 3.95 -11.76 -5.98
C PRO A 183 4.35 -12.65 -4.81
N LYS A 184 3.88 -13.90 -4.81
CA LYS A 184 4.42 -14.97 -3.96
C LYS A 184 5.90 -15.18 -4.28
N THR A 185 6.65 -15.66 -3.29
CA THR A 185 8.04 -16.09 -3.47
C THR A 185 8.27 -17.43 -2.78
N ALA A 186 9.04 -18.30 -3.44
CA ALA A 186 9.49 -19.55 -2.84
C ALA A 186 10.72 -19.34 -1.94
N THR A 187 11.38 -18.20 -2.04
CA THR A 187 12.49 -17.85 -1.14
C THR A 187 11.95 -17.68 0.27
N SER A 188 12.65 -18.28 1.24
CA SER A 188 12.34 -18.06 2.66
C SER A 188 12.59 -16.59 2.99
N VAL A 189 11.54 -15.89 3.38
CA VAL A 189 11.58 -14.48 3.80
C VAL A 189 10.84 -14.32 5.12
N GLY A 190 11.27 -13.35 5.91
CA GLY A 190 10.61 -12.96 7.15
C GLY A 190 9.30 -12.21 6.92
N GLU A 191 8.76 -11.72 8.01
CA GLU A 191 7.55 -10.92 8.04
C GLU A 191 7.74 -9.56 7.36
N ARG A 192 6.69 -9.07 6.73
CA ARG A 192 6.64 -7.73 6.14
C ARG A 192 5.30 -7.08 6.46
N VAL A 193 5.34 -5.85 6.94
CA VAL A 193 4.18 -4.98 7.01
C VAL A 193 4.29 -3.92 5.92
N ASN A 194 3.18 -3.66 5.25
CA ASN A 194 3.03 -2.56 4.30
C ASN A 194 1.93 -1.63 4.77
N LEU A 195 2.24 -0.34 4.82
CA LEU A 195 1.29 0.70 5.17
C LEU A 195 0.97 1.51 3.91
N THR A 196 -0.28 1.49 3.46
CA THR A 196 -0.73 2.23 2.27
C THR A 196 -1.59 3.40 2.71
N PHE A 197 -1.10 4.61 2.48
CA PHE A 197 -1.75 5.88 2.82
C PHE A 197 -2.56 6.37 1.63
N ARG A 198 -3.83 6.74 1.87
CA ARG A 198 -4.76 7.20 0.86
C ARG A 198 -5.62 8.35 1.38
N TRP A 199 -6.11 9.17 0.46
CA TRP A 199 -7.23 10.05 0.74
C TRP A 199 -8.51 9.40 0.23
N VAL A 200 -9.37 9.01 1.15
CA VAL A 200 -10.70 8.45 0.84
C VAL A 200 -11.72 9.56 0.93
N HIS A 201 -12.44 9.82 -0.16
CA HIS A 201 -13.55 10.78 -0.16
C HIS A 201 -14.74 10.18 0.59
N PRO A 202 -15.39 10.95 1.48
CA PRO A 202 -16.62 10.48 2.11
C PRO A 202 -17.66 10.08 1.06
N ALA A 203 -18.43 9.04 1.34
CA ALA A 203 -19.55 8.68 0.48
C ALA A 203 -20.48 9.90 0.31
N ARG A 204 -20.85 10.23 -0.94
CA ARG A 204 -21.83 11.27 -1.18
C ARG A 204 -23.14 10.82 -0.56
N PRO A 205 -23.79 11.65 0.29
CA PRO A 205 -25.11 11.33 0.78
C PRO A 205 -26.02 11.09 -0.44
N SER A 206 -26.69 9.92 -0.48
CA SER A 206 -27.71 9.68 -1.48
C SER A 206 -28.77 10.77 -1.33
N LEU A 207 -28.91 11.63 -2.34
CA LEU A 207 -30.05 12.50 -2.43
C LEU A 207 -31.28 11.58 -2.59
N SER A 208 -31.94 11.29 -1.48
CA SER A 208 -33.26 10.63 -1.50
C SER A 208 -34.21 11.57 -2.20
N SER A 209 -34.62 11.17 -3.40
CA SER A 209 -35.67 11.78 -4.20
C SER A 209 -37.04 11.59 -3.54
#